data_25f307cf7a82b3c1e37358f968ab5ede
#
_entry.id   25f307cf7a82b3c1e37358f968ab5ede
#
_cell.length_a   1.000
_cell.length_b   1.000
_cell.length_c   1.000
_cell.angle_alpha   90.00
_cell.angle_beta   90.00
_cell.angle_gamma   90.00
#
_symmetry.space_group_name_H-M   'P 1'
#
loop_
_entity.id
_entity.type
_entity.pdbx_description
1 polymer ?
#
loop_
_entity_poly.entity_id
_entity_poly.type
_entity_poly.pdbx_seq_one_letter_code
_entity_poly.pdbx_strand_id
1 'polypeptide(L)'
;MTKLHVERAERVVTLTLDGPDDQNRLTRDVLLAMQSIVDELGADDEAQAVVVTGSGSEFFSMGILNPTVRAAYTKEQILELVRIANRLYDALEALPQVVIAAYNGAARAGAAELSLACDIRLAAAPATFRLPEALWGGFPGAGGPVRLPDIVGRARALELIGTGREIDAAEMLRLGLVLAVHPAERLRAEAQGLAARIGASGPLAVRGAKRIMSTRRAEGFAAARMLSDRLRQQLEWSRDVDESMAAHREGRPPRFTGR
;
A
#
# COMPACT_ATOMS: atom_id res chain seq x y z
N MET A 1 15.74 -13.38 -11.28
CA MET A 1 15.67 -12.67 -9.98
C MET A 1 14.82 -11.41 -10.15
N THR A 2 13.92 -11.19 -9.23
CA THR A 2 13.04 -10.02 -9.21
C THR A 2 13.81 -8.71 -9.06
N LYS A 3 13.40 -7.68 -9.82
CA LYS A 3 13.91 -6.31 -9.75
C LYS A 3 12.77 -5.36 -9.38
N LEU A 4 13.10 -4.19 -8.89
CA LEU A 4 12.15 -3.11 -8.68
C LEU A 4 12.26 -2.11 -9.84
N HIS A 5 11.19 -1.95 -10.63
CA HIS A 5 11.08 -0.89 -11.61
C HIS A 5 10.31 0.29 -11.04
N VAL A 6 10.81 1.50 -11.28
CA VAL A 6 10.21 2.74 -10.82
C VAL A 6 9.87 3.58 -12.06
N GLU A 7 8.60 3.88 -12.22
CA GLU A 7 8.09 4.77 -13.27
C GLU A 7 7.47 6.00 -12.61
N ARG A 8 7.73 7.18 -13.15
CA ARG A 8 7.11 8.42 -12.70
C ARG A 8 6.32 9.04 -13.86
N ALA A 9 5.06 9.28 -13.63
CA ALA A 9 4.18 9.99 -14.56
C ALA A 9 3.43 11.09 -13.80
N GLU A 10 3.70 12.34 -14.13
CA GLU A 10 3.16 13.51 -13.42
C GLU A 10 3.39 13.38 -11.89
N ARG A 11 2.32 13.29 -11.11
CA ARG A 11 2.31 13.19 -9.65
C ARG A 11 2.17 11.76 -9.12
N VAL A 12 2.29 10.77 -10.01
CA VAL A 12 2.13 9.35 -9.66
C VAL A 12 3.46 8.63 -9.85
N VAL A 13 3.86 7.85 -8.85
CA VAL A 13 5.00 6.95 -8.89
C VAL A 13 4.50 5.51 -8.89
N THR A 14 4.96 4.70 -9.83
CA THR A 14 4.62 3.28 -9.90
C THR A 14 5.84 2.43 -9.58
N LEU A 15 5.68 1.56 -8.60
CA LEU A 15 6.65 0.56 -8.17
C LEU A 15 6.20 -0.80 -8.69
N THR A 16 6.92 -1.35 -9.64
CA THR A 16 6.62 -2.67 -10.22
C THR A 16 7.66 -3.69 -9.75
N LEU A 17 7.19 -4.72 -9.05
CA LEU A 17 7.98 -5.92 -8.75
C LEU A 17 8.10 -6.73 -10.04
N ASP A 18 9.27 -6.77 -10.65
CA ASP A 18 9.48 -7.37 -11.96
C ASP A 18 10.43 -8.57 -11.92
N GLY A 19 9.87 -9.72 -12.00
CA GLY A 19 10.52 -11.02 -12.01
C GLY A 19 9.48 -12.13 -12.04
N PRO A 20 8.63 -12.20 -13.09
CA PRO A 20 7.54 -13.16 -13.15
C PRO A 20 8.03 -14.61 -13.06
N ASP A 21 9.19 -14.94 -13.64
CA ASP A 21 9.82 -16.26 -13.53
C ASP A 21 10.31 -16.58 -12.12
N ASP A 22 10.50 -15.56 -11.27
CA ASP A 22 10.84 -15.66 -9.84
C ASP A 22 9.61 -15.33 -8.96
N GLN A 23 8.41 -15.36 -9.53
CA GLN A 23 7.14 -15.10 -8.85
C GLN A 23 7.09 -13.72 -8.16
N ASN A 24 7.78 -12.74 -8.72
CA ASN A 24 7.91 -11.37 -8.19
C ASN A 24 8.34 -11.33 -6.70
N ARG A 25 9.28 -12.18 -6.30
CA ARG A 25 9.66 -12.37 -4.90
C ARG A 25 10.28 -11.13 -4.27
N LEU A 26 9.97 -10.92 -3.01
CA LEU A 26 10.57 -9.88 -2.16
C LEU A 26 11.89 -10.40 -1.56
N THR A 27 12.94 -10.42 -2.39
CA THR A 27 14.29 -10.73 -1.91
C THR A 27 14.82 -9.62 -1.00
N ARG A 28 15.91 -9.88 -0.28
CA ARG A 28 16.58 -8.85 0.55
C ARG A 28 16.91 -7.59 -0.27
N ASP A 29 17.42 -7.77 -1.48
CA ASP A 29 17.83 -6.67 -2.34
C ASP A 29 16.62 -5.86 -2.84
N VAL A 30 15.51 -6.52 -3.17
CA VAL A 30 14.24 -5.85 -3.54
C VAL A 30 13.69 -5.06 -2.37
N LEU A 31 13.71 -5.62 -1.14
CA LEU A 31 13.24 -4.91 0.06
C LEU A 31 14.08 -3.67 0.35
N LEU A 32 15.41 -3.76 0.22
CA LEU A 32 16.32 -2.62 0.43
C LEU A 32 16.19 -1.58 -0.68
N ALA A 33 16.06 -1.98 -1.94
CA ALA A 33 15.82 -1.06 -3.04
C ALA A 33 14.47 -0.32 -2.85
N MET A 34 13.44 -1.04 -2.44
CA MET A 34 12.13 -0.43 -2.16
C MET A 34 12.19 0.52 -0.96
N GLN A 35 12.98 0.20 0.11
CA GLN A 35 13.20 1.10 1.24
C GLN A 35 13.84 2.42 0.79
N SER A 36 14.88 2.37 -0.06
CA SER A 36 15.52 3.58 -0.59
C SER A 36 14.53 4.49 -1.31
N ILE A 37 13.69 3.91 -2.17
CA ILE A 37 12.65 4.68 -2.89
C ILE A 37 11.58 5.23 -1.94
N VAL A 38 11.18 4.47 -0.93
CA VAL A 38 10.21 4.94 0.07
C VAL A 38 10.78 6.10 0.88
N ASP A 39 12.07 6.04 1.25
CA ASP A 39 12.74 7.13 1.97
C ASP A 39 12.82 8.41 1.10
N GLU A 40 13.13 8.27 -0.21
CA GLU A 40 13.12 9.38 -1.16
C GLU A 40 11.71 10.00 -1.31
N LEU A 41 10.68 9.14 -1.44
CA LEU A 41 9.28 9.57 -1.55
C LEU A 41 8.79 10.31 -0.30
N GLY A 42 9.29 9.95 0.89
CA GLY A 42 8.96 10.63 2.14
C GLY A 42 9.30 12.12 2.15
N ALA A 43 10.29 12.53 1.36
CA ALA A 43 10.73 13.91 1.18
C ALA A 43 10.25 14.54 -0.15
N ASP A 44 9.50 13.79 -0.97
CA ASP A 44 9.06 14.24 -2.30
C ASP A 44 7.70 14.95 -2.21
N ASP A 45 7.70 16.27 -2.40
CA ASP A 45 6.49 17.08 -2.40
C ASP A 45 5.70 17.00 -3.73
N GLU A 46 6.34 16.61 -4.83
CA GLU A 46 5.72 16.52 -6.15
C GLU A 46 4.87 15.24 -6.29
N ALA A 47 5.33 14.11 -5.76
CA ALA A 47 4.57 12.87 -5.76
C ALA A 47 3.36 12.97 -4.82
N GLN A 48 2.17 12.55 -5.29
CA GLN A 48 0.93 12.57 -4.51
C GLN A 48 0.33 11.18 -4.33
N ALA A 49 0.63 10.25 -5.23
CA ALA A 49 0.20 8.86 -5.12
C ALA A 49 1.30 7.90 -5.55
N VAL A 50 1.29 6.73 -4.94
CA VAL A 50 2.18 5.61 -5.26
C VAL A 50 1.35 4.40 -5.62
N VAL A 51 1.65 3.74 -6.73
CA VAL A 51 1.04 2.46 -7.12
C VAL A 51 2.07 1.36 -6.97
N VAL A 52 1.75 0.30 -6.25
CA VAL A 52 2.59 -0.89 -6.09
C VAL A 52 1.90 -2.05 -6.81
N THR A 53 2.61 -2.72 -7.72
CA THR A 53 2.07 -3.87 -8.49
C THR A 53 3.18 -4.87 -8.83
N GLY A 54 2.80 -6.05 -9.34
CA GLY A 54 3.72 -7.02 -9.91
C GLY A 54 3.72 -6.96 -11.44
N SER A 55 4.76 -7.50 -12.08
CA SER A 55 4.77 -7.78 -13.52
C SER A 55 4.10 -9.13 -13.82
N GLY A 56 3.65 -9.30 -15.07
CA GLY A 56 2.91 -10.48 -15.49
C GLY A 56 1.47 -10.51 -14.95
N SER A 57 0.83 -11.68 -15.01
CA SER A 57 -0.58 -11.86 -14.64
C SER A 57 -0.82 -12.87 -13.51
N GLU A 58 0.21 -13.65 -13.14
CA GLU A 58 0.03 -14.74 -12.17
C GLU A 58 0.26 -14.32 -10.73
N PHE A 59 1.26 -13.44 -10.52
CA PHE A 59 1.69 -13.05 -9.18
C PHE A 59 1.76 -11.54 -9.03
N PHE A 60 1.10 -11.02 -7.99
CA PHE A 60 1.50 -9.76 -7.39
C PHE A 60 2.89 -9.96 -6.77
N SER A 61 3.01 -10.90 -5.84
CA SER A 61 4.27 -11.44 -5.36
C SER A 61 4.03 -12.65 -4.45
N MET A 62 4.94 -13.63 -4.50
CA MET A 62 4.99 -14.78 -3.58
C MET A 62 5.59 -14.45 -2.21
N GLY A 63 5.96 -13.19 -1.99
CA GLY A 63 6.46 -12.72 -0.71
C GLY A 63 7.93 -13.01 -0.45
N ILE A 64 8.30 -13.01 0.83
CA ILE A 64 9.69 -13.07 1.29
C ILE A 64 10.13 -14.52 1.47
N LEU A 65 9.37 -15.28 2.24
CA LEU A 65 9.72 -16.63 2.70
C LEU A 65 8.59 -17.61 2.38
N ASN A 66 8.99 -18.81 2.00
CA ASN A 66 8.20 -20.03 2.02
C ASN A 66 9.09 -21.14 2.59
N PRO A 67 8.60 -22.36 2.86
CA PRO A 67 9.41 -23.44 3.46
C PRO A 67 10.70 -23.74 2.68
N THR A 68 10.65 -23.75 1.34
CA THR A 68 11.82 -24.01 0.48
C THR A 68 12.88 -22.91 0.63
N VAL A 69 12.48 -21.66 0.58
CA VAL A 69 13.39 -20.51 0.72
C VAL A 69 13.94 -20.44 2.13
N ARG A 70 13.08 -20.67 3.13
CA ARG A 70 13.47 -20.68 4.53
C ARG A 70 14.58 -21.70 4.82
N ALA A 71 14.58 -22.85 4.14
CA ALA A 71 15.61 -23.90 4.32
C ALA A 71 17.03 -23.42 3.93
N ALA A 72 17.15 -22.37 3.11
CA ALA A 72 18.45 -21.82 2.71
C ALA A 72 18.99 -20.72 3.64
N TYR A 73 18.27 -20.37 4.72
CA TYR A 73 18.62 -19.27 5.62
C TYR A 73 18.82 -19.77 7.07
N THR A 74 19.73 -19.14 7.80
CA THR A 74 19.80 -19.30 9.26
C THR A 74 18.63 -18.57 9.94
N LYS A 75 18.39 -18.89 11.21
CA LYS A 75 17.32 -18.23 12.00
C LYS A 75 17.57 -16.72 12.13
N GLU A 76 18.83 -16.31 12.28
CA GLU A 76 19.25 -14.91 12.38
C GLU A 76 18.99 -14.17 11.08
N GLN A 77 19.31 -14.78 9.93
CA GLN A 77 19.02 -14.21 8.61
C GLN A 77 17.51 -14.05 8.36
N ILE A 78 16.71 -15.01 8.80
CA ILE A 78 15.23 -14.92 8.72
C ILE A 78 14.72 -13.75 9.56
N LEU A 79 15.18 -13.63 10.81
CA LEU A 79 14.80 -12.53 11.69
C LEU A 79 15.22 -11.17 11.11
N GLU A 80 16.40 -11.09 10.48
CA GLU A 80 16.84 -9.86 9.82
C GLU A 80 15.98 -9.51 8.61
N LEU A 81 15.61 -10.47 7.76
CA LEU A 81 14.69 -10.25 6.66
C LEU A 81 13.33 -9.71 7.13
N VAL A 82 12.79 -10.29 8.21
CA VAL A 82 11.53 -9.82 8.80
C VAL A 82 11.65 -8.39 9.34
N ARG A 83 12.79 -8.05 9.98
CA ARG A 83 13.04 -6.68 10.45
C ARG A 83 13.15 -5.67 9.31
N ILE A 84 13.83 -6.05 8.21
CA ILE A 84 13.91 -5.21 7.00
C ILE A 84 12.49 -4.97 6.44
N ALA A 85 11.69 -6.03 6.31
CA ALA A 85 10.32 -5.93 5.83
C ALA A 85 9.45 -5.05 6.74
N ASN A 86 9.53 -5.22 8.06
CA ASN A 86 8.78 -4.39 9.01
C ASN A 86 9.13 -2.90 8.86
N ARG A 87 10.42 -2.55 8.80
CA ARG A 87 10.84 -1.15 8.59
C ARG A 87 10.28 -0.56 7.31
N LEU A 88 10.39 -1.31 6.21
CA LEU A 88 9.86 -0.90 4.91
C LEU A 88 8.33 -0.69 4.95
N TYR A 89 7.59 -1.65 5.52
CA TYR A 89 6.14 -1.61 5.51
C TYR A 89 5.60 -0.50 6.43
N ASP A 90 6.27 -0.28 7.57
CA ASP A 90 5.94 0.84 8.46
C ASP A 90 6.24 2.19 7.78
N ALA A 91 7.37 2.31 7.06
CA ALA A 91 7.71 3.51 6.30
C ALA A 91 6.74 3.76 5.14
N LEU A 92 6.35 2.70 4.42
CA LEU A 92 5.36 2.78 3.33
C LEU A 92 4.00 3.26 3.82
N GLU A 93 3.52 2.74 4.96
CA GLU A 93 2.28 3.16 5.60
C GLU A 93 2.34 4.62 6.07
N ALA A 94 3.51 5.07 6.53
CA ALA A 94 3.72 6.44 7.01
C ALA A 94 3.93 7.48 5.91
N LEU A 95 4.08 7.08 4.63
CA LEU A 95 4.24 8.02 3.51
C LEU A 95 3.12 9.07 3.50
N PRO A 96 3.43 10.33 3.20
CA PRO A 96 2.41 11.36 3.02
C PRO A 96 1.57 11.15 1.77
N GLN A 97 2.09 10.46 0.76
CA GLN A 97 1.38 10.06 -0.46
C GLN A 97 0.36 8.96 -0.17
N VAL A 98 -0.69 8.89 -0.98
CA VAL A 98 -1.62 7.76 -0.95
C VAL A 98 -1.01 6.57 -1.69
N VAL A 99 -0.89 5.44 -1.01
CA VAL A 99 -0.31 4.21 -1.57
C VAL A 99 -1.41 3.25 -1.98
N ILE A 100 -1.37 2.80 -3.24
CA ILE A 100 -2.35 1.89 -3.84
C ILE A 100 -1.65 0.58 -4.19
N ALA A 101 -2.07 -0.53 -3.60
CA ALA A 101 -1.69 -1.86 -4.06
C ALA A 101 -2.63 -2.32 -5.17
N ALA A 102 -2.08 -2.70 -6.32
CA ALA A 102 -2.82 -3.25 -7.45
C ALA A 102 -2.44 -4.72 -7.65
N TYR A 103 -3.30 -5.64 -7.17
CA TYR A 103 -3.06 -7.08 -7.27
C TYR A 103 -3.31 -7.58 -8.70
N ASN A 104 -2.27 -7.67 -9.50
CA ASN A 104 -2.30 -8.26 -10.84
C ASN A 104 -2.43 -9.78 -10.82
N GLY A 105 -2.21 -10.42 -9.68
CA GLY A 105 -2.26 -11.86 -9.46
C GLY A 105 -2.18 -12.20 -7.97
N ALA A 106 -1.67 -13.38 -7.64
CA ALA A 106 -1.60 -13.89 -6.29
C ALA A 106 -0.67 -13.07 -5.37
N ALA A 107 -1.19 -12.66 -4.21
CA ALA A 107 -0.44 -12.04 -3.12
C ALA A 107 -0.29 -13.03 -1.96
N ARG A 108 0.95 -13.39 -1.60
CA ARG A 108 1.24 -14.42 -0.63
C ARG A 108 2.15 -13.93 0.49
N ALA A 109 1.94 -14.45 1.69
CA ALA A 109 2.88 -14.28 2.82
C ALA A 109 3.30 -12.80 2.99
N GLY A 110 4.60 -12.52 3.07
CA GLY A 110 5.11 -11.16 3.23
C GLY A 110 4.65 -10.16 2.15
N ALA A 111 4.27 -10.60 0.95
CA ALA A 111 3.71 -9.70 -0.07
C ALA A 111 2.23 -9.36 0.21
N ALA A 112 1.48 -10.32 0.75
CA ALA A 112 0.16 -10.01 1.29
C ALA A 112 0.28 -8.99 2.43
N GLU A 113 1.27 -9.13 3.32
CA GLU A 113 1.53 -8.16 4.40
C GLU A 113 1.98 -6.78 3.90
N LEU A 114 2.83 -6.72 2.85
CA LEU A 114 3.20 -5.46 2.16
C LEU A 114 1.95 -4.69 1.72
N SER A 115 1.02 -5.39 1.11
CA SER A 115 -0.21 -4.78 0.59
C SER A 115 -1.14 -4.25 1.68
N LEU A 116 -1.09 -4.83 2.88
CA LEU A 116 -1.83 -4.32 4.05
C LEU A 116 -1.28 -2.99 4.56
N ALA A 117 -0.01 -2.67 4.27
CA ALA A 117 0.59 -1.38 4.59
C ALA A 117 0.23 -0.28 3.57
N CYS A 118 -0.39 -0.62 2.44
CA CYS A 118 -0.93 0.34 1.48
C CYS A 118 -2.27 0.90 1.97
N ASP A 119 -2.62 2.13 1.57
CA ASP A 119 -3.89 2.76 1.95
C ASP A 119 -5.08 2.12 1.22
N ILE A 120 -4.93 1.88 -0.07
CA ILE A 120 -5.97 1.35 -0.96
C ILE A 120 -5.47 0.07 -1.63
N ARG A 121 -6.36 -0.88 -1.85
CA ARG A 121 -6.09 -2.12 -2.59
C ARG A 121 -7.12 -2.28 -3.68
N LEU A 122 -6.65 -2.58 -4.91
CA LEU A 122 -7.45 -2.98 -6.07
C LEU A 122 -7.01 -4.37 -6.51
N ALA A 123 -7.88 -5.16 -7.09
CA ALA A 123 -7.56 -6.50 -7.55
C ALA A 123 -7.98 -6.75 -8.99
N ALA A 124 -7.18 -7.52 -9.72
CA ALA A 124 -7.63 -8.20 -10.92
C ALA A 124 -8.56 -9.35 -10.55
N ALA A 125 -9.52 -9.69 -11.41
CA ALA A 125 -10.46 -10.78 -11.16
C ALA A 125 -9.81 -12.13 -10.82
N PRO A 126 -8.66 -12.54 -11.42
CA PRO A 126 -7.97 -13.78 -11.06
C PRO A 126 -7.08 -13.66 -9.82
N ALA A 127 -6.94 -12.48 -9.21
CA ALA A 127 -6.06 -12.29 -8.06
C ALA A 127 -6.54 -13.05 -6.83
N THR A 128 -5.59 -13.51 -6.02
CA THR A 128 -5.86 -14.20 -4.75
C THR A 128 -5.00 -13.62 -3.63
N PHE A 129 -5.45 -13.81 -2.39
CA PHE A 129 -4.75 -13.38 -1.18
C PHE A 129 -4.62 -14.54 -0.21
N ARG A 130 -3.44 -14.67 0.43
CA ARG A 130 -3.19 -15.73 1.40
C ARG A 130 -2.09 -15.38 2.39
N LEU A 131 -2.29 -15.71 3.67
CA LEU A 131 -1.31 -15.67 4.76
C LEU A 131 -1.09 -17.09 5.29
N PRO A 132 -0.19 -17.89 4.70
CA PRO A 132 -0.08 -19.33 4.99
C PRO A 132 0.84 -19.66 6.18
N GLU A 133 1.40 -18.68 6.87
CA GLU A 133 2.48 -18.82 7.86
C GLU A 133 2.10 -19.75 9.03
N ALA A 134 0.82 -19.75 9.44
CA ALA A 134 0.36 -20.63 10.51
C ALA A 134 0.48 -22.13 10.15
N LEU A 135 0.34 -22.46 8.85
CA LEU A 135 0.53 -23.83 8.34
C LEU A 135 1.99 -24.29 8.41
N TRP A 136 2.92 -23.36 8.62
CA TRP A 136 4.36 -23.60 8.75
C TRP A 136 4.87 -23.42 10.19
N GLY A 137 3.94 -23.34 11.17
CA GLY A 137 4.28 -23.15 12.58
C GLY A 137 4.72 -21.75 12.95
N GLY A 138 4.44 -20.75 12.10
CA GLY A 138 4.71 -19.34 12.33
C GLY A 138 3.43 -18.49 12.36
N PHE A 139 3.60 -17.18 12.27
CA PHE A 139 2.53 -16.23 11.99
C PHE A 139 3.05 -15.17 11.00
N PRO A 140 2.19 -14.40 10.33
CA PRO A 140 2.61 -13.32 9.45
C PRO A 140 3.40 -12.27 10.24
N GLY A 141 4.75 -12.29 10.11
CA GLY A 141 5.66 -11.55 10.99
C GLY A 141 5.97 -10.13 10.53
N ALA A 142 5.52 -9.76 9.32
CA ALA A 142 5.75 -8.43 8.76
C ALA A 142 4.51 -7.51 8.88
N GLY A 143 3.71 -7.73 9.93
CA GLY A 143 2.62 -6.83 10.32
C GLY A 143 1.21 -7.30 9.94
N GLY A 144 1.03 -8.53 9.44
CA GLY A 144 -0.28 -9.08 9.12
C GLY A 144 -1.26 -9.03 10.30
N PRO A 145 -0.93 -9.56 11.49
CA PRO A 145 -1.79 -9.50 12.67
C PRO A 145 -2.05 -8.09 13.20
N VAL A 146 -1.20 -7.12 12.83
CA VAL A 146 -1.33 -5.72 13.24
C VAL A 146 -2.31 -4.97 12.34
N ARG A 147 -2.26 -5.21 11.01
CA ARG A 147 -3.00 -4.43 10.01
C ARG A 147 -4.31 -5.06 9.55
N LEU A 148 -4.31 -6.38 9.35
CA LEU A 148 -5.49 -7.08 8.80
C LEU A 148 -6.76 -6.91 9.65
N PRO A 149 -6.72 -6.93 11.00
CA PRO A 149 -7.91 -6.75 11.83
C PRO A 149 -8.62 -5.42 11.64
N ASP A 150 -7.87 -4.35 11.34
CA ASP A 150 -8.43 -3.02 11.08
C ASP A 150 -9.15 -2.94 9.72
N ILE A 151 -8.80 -3.85 8.80
CA ILE A 151 -9.34 -3.88 7.43
C ILE A 151 -10.58 -4.78 7.36
N VAL A 152 -10.48 -6.02 7.84
CA VAL A 152 -11.54 -7.04 7.68
C VAL A 152 -12.28 -7.39 8.98
N GLY A 153 -11.85 -6.81 10.09
CA GLY A 153 -12.34 -7.12 11.43
C GLY A 153 -11.63 -8.33 12.06
N ARG A 154 -11.55 -8.34 13.40
CA ARG A 154 -10.74 -9.28 14.19
C ARG A 154 -11.07 -10.76 13.91
N ALA A 155 -12.35 -11.12 13.83
CA ALA A 155 -12.75 -12.52 13.66
C ALA A 155 -12.29 -13.07 12.30
N ARG A 156 -12.48 -12.31 11.22
CA ARG A 156 -12.06 -12.67 9.86
C ARG A 156 -10.53 -12.69 9.73
N ALA A 157 -9.85 -11.72 10.32
CA ALA A 157 -8.40 -11.71 10.34
C ALA A 157 -7.83 -12.94 11.03
N LEU A 158 -8.37 -13.33 12.19
CA LEU A 158 -7.93 -14.51 12.93
C LEU A 158 -8.24 -15.81 12.17
N GLU A 159 -9.38 -15.89 11.51
CA GLU A 159 -9.75 -17.04 10.66
C GLU A 159 -8.79 -17.18 9.48
N LEU A 160 -8.54 -16.11 8.71
CA LEU A 160 -7.63 -16.13 7.56
C LEU A 160 -6.19 -16.48 7.95
N ILE A 161 -5.69 -15.91 9.06
CA ILE A 161 -4.34 -16.20 9.57
C ILE A 161 -4.26 -17.63 10.12
N GLY A 162 -5.26 -18.05 10.92
CA GLY A 162 -5.21 -19.34 11.60
C GLY A 162 -5.40 -20.53 10.66
N THR A 163 -6.24 -20.40 9.63
CA THR A 163 -6.45 -21.45 8.62
C THR A 163 -5.42 -21.39 7.50
N GLY A 164 -4.82 -20.23 7.26
CA GLY A 164 -3.95 -20.01 6.12
C GLY A 164 -4.62 -20.31 4.78
N ARG A 165 -5.96 -20.24 4.71
CA ARG A 165 -6.69 -20.47 3.46
C ARG A 165 -6.50 -19.34 2.49
N GLU A 166 -6.70 -19.64 1.23
CA GLU A 166 -6.72 -18.65 0.15
C GLU A 166 -8.11 -18.07 -0.02
N ILE A 167 -8.18 -16.79 -0.37
CA ILE A 167 -9.38 -16.11 -0.80
C ILE A 167 -9.20 -15.50 -2.20
N ASP A 168 -10.26 -15.53 -2.99
CA ASP A 168 -10.32 -14.92 -4.33
C ASP A 168 -10.68 -13.44 -4.28
N ALA A 169 -10.64 -12.79 -5.44
CA ALA A 169 -10.93 -11.36 -5.58
C ALA A 169 -12.36 -11.01 -5.15
N ALA A 170 -13.33 -11.87 -5.40
CA ALA A 170 -14.74 -11.66 -5.02
C ALA A 170 -14.88 -11.68 -3.49
N GLU A 171 -14.22 -12.62 -2.81
CA GLU A 171 -14.19 -12.66 -1.36
C GLU A 171 -13.40 -11.50 -0.77
N MET A 172 -12.27 -11.10 -1.36
CA MET A 172 -11.53 -9.90 -0.95
C MET A 172 -12.42 -8.66 -0.98
N LEU A 173 -13.22 -8.48 -2.03
CA LEU A 173 -14.18 -7.37 -2.15
C LEU A 173 -15.27 -7.45 -1.07
N ARG A 174 -15.86 -8.63 -0.88
CA ARG A 174 -16.90 -8.85 0.14
C ARG A 174 -16.42 -8.59 1.57
N LEU A 175 -15.15 -8.88 1.84
CA LEU A 175 -14.52 -8.63 3.15
C LEU A 175 -14.06 -7.18 3.34
N GLY A 176 -14.08 -6.36 2.29
CA GLY A 176 -13.53 -5.00 2.32
C GLY A 176 -12.00 -4.96 2.26
N LEU A 177 -11.34 -6.08 1.92
CA LEU A 177 -9.89 -6.12 1.76
C LEU A 177 -9.44 -5.33 0.53
N VAL A 178 -10.22 -5.37 -0.56
CA VAL A 178 -10.02 -4.53 -1.74
C VAL A 178 -11.19 -3.60 -1.97
N LEU A 179 -10.92 -2.42 -2.53
CA LEU A 179 -11.91 -1.41 -2.86
C LEU A 179 -12.73 -1.78 -4.10
N ALA A 180 -12.09 -2.41 -5.09
CA ALA A 180 -12.72 -2.81 -6.34
C ALA A 180 -11.97 -4.00 -6.97
N VAL A 181 -12.71 -4.73 -7.83
CA VAL A 181 -12.19 -5.80 -8.69
C VAL A 181 -12.40 -5.41 -10.14
N HIS A 182 -11.36 -5.57 -10.95
CA HIS A 182 -11.36 -5.21 -12.37
C HIS A 182 -10.96 -6.40 -13.24
N PRO A 183 -11.34 -6.44 -14.53
CA PRO A 183 -10.70 -7.33 -15.50
C PRO A 183 -9.19 -7.17 -15.46
N ALA A 184 -8.43 -8.26 -15.63
CA ALA A 184 -6.97 -8.26 -15.46
C ALA A 184 -6.29 -7.19 -16.36
N GLU A 185 -6.73 -7.10 -17.60
CA GLU A 185 -6.23 -6.16 -18.61
C GLU A 185 -6.52 -4.69 -18.29
N ARG A 186 -7.49 -4.42 -17.40
CA ARG A 186 -7.87 -3.06 -17.00
C ARG A 186 -7.25 -2.61 -15.68
N LEU A 187 -6.78 -3.52 -14.83
CA LEU A 187 -6.31 -3.21 -13.48
C LEU A 187 -5.29 -2.08 -13.46
N ARG A 188 -4.26 -2.13 -14.33
CA ARG A 188 -3.20 -1.11 -14.37
C ARG A 188 -3.77 0.27 -14.69
N ALA A 189 -4.63 0.35 -15.70
CA ALA A 189 -5.26 1.62 -16.08
C ALA A 189 -6.18 2.17 -14.98
N GLU A 190 -6.93 1.31 -14.30
CA GLU A 190 -7.82 1.71 -13.21
C GLU A 190 -7.02 2.19 -11.98
N ALA A 191 -5.92 1.52 -11.63
CA ALA A 191 -5.04 1.95 -10.55
C ALA A 191 -4.38 3.30 -10.87
N GLN A 192 -3.85 3.47 -12.08
CA GLN A 192 -3.29 4.74 -12.56
C GLN A 192 -4.33 5.86 -12.59
N GLY A 193 -5.54 5.57 -13.08
CA GLY A 193 -6.65 6.52 -13.12
C GLY A 193 -7.08 6.97 -11.70
N LEU A 194 -7.12 6.04 -10.73
CA LEU A 194 -7.39 6.39 -9.33
C LEU A 194 -6.26 7.26 -8.76
N ALA A 195 -5.01 6.86 -8.97
CA ALA A 195 -3.84 7.61 -8.51
C ALA A 195 -3.80 9.03 -9.11
N ALA A 196 -4.09 9.17 -10.41
CA ALA A 196 -4.16 10.48 -11.08
C ALA A 196 -5.27 11.36 -10.50
N ARG A 197 -6.46 10.82 -10.23
CA ARG A 197 -7.54 11.57 -9.56
C ARG A 197 -7.14 12.04 -8.17
N ILE A 198 -6.46 11.21 -7.39
CA ILE A 198 -5.90 11.59 -6.08
C ILE A 198 -4.84 12.68 -6.26
N GLY A 199 -3.95 12.51 -7.24
CA GLY A 199 -2.90 13.48 -7.56
C GLY A 199 -3.42 14.85 -8.01
N ALA A 200 -4.62 14.90 -8.59
CA ALA A 200 -5.28 16.16 -8.97
C ALA A 200 -5.97 16.87 -7.79
N SER A 201 -6.13 16.20 -6.65
CA SER A 201 -6.72 16.79 -5.44
C SER A 201 -5.70 17.65 -4.67
N GLY A 202 -6.18 18.53 -3.79
CA GLY A 202 -5.32 19.38 -2.96
C GLY A 202 -4.38 18.56 -2.05
N PRO A 203 -3.05 18.66 -2.24
CA PRO A 203 -2.09 17.82 -1.52
C PRO A 203 -2.18 17.92 0.00
N LEU A 204 -2.29 19.16 0.50
CA LEU A 204 -2.41 19.40 1.95
C LEU A 204 -3.66 18.77 2.56
N ALA A 205 -4.77 18.77 1.82
CA ALA A 205 -6.03 18.17 2.26
C ALA A 205 -5.93 16.64 2.32
N VAL A 206 -5.39 16.00 1.26
CA VAL A 206 -5.25 14.54 1.19
C VAL A 206 -4.26 14.02 2.24
N ARG A 207 -3.07 14.64 2.33
CA ARG A 207 -2.04 14.31 3.32
C ARG A 207 -2.56 14.52 4.75
N GLY A 208 -3.29 15.64 4.97
CA GLY A 208 -3.92 15.94 6.25
C GLY A 208 -4.94 14.89 6.65
N ALA A 209 -5.83 14.48 5.75
CA ALA A 209 -6.81 13.44 6.00
C ALA A 209 -6.14 12.09 6.35
N LYS A 210 -5.14 11.66 5.58
CA LYS A 210 -4.38 10.43 5.88
C LYS A 210 -3.74 10.49 7.26
N ARG A 211 -3.09 11.60 7.61
CA ARG A 211 -2.46 11.80 8.92
C ARG A 211 -3.47 11.75 10.06
N ILE A 212 -4.65 12.37 9.90
CA ILE A 212 -5.73 12.32 10.90
C ILE A 212 -6.20 10.88 11.13
N MET A 213 -6.40 10.09 10.04
CA MET A 213 -6.81 8.69 10.14
C MET A 213 -5.74 7.83 10.85
N SER A 214 -4.45 8.03 10.54
CA SER A 214 -3.35 7.34 11.21
C SER A 214 -3.28 7.70 12.69
N THR A 215 -3.41 8.98 13.05
CA THR A 215 -3.49 9.43 14.45
C THR A 215 -4.72 8.85 15.17
N ARG A 216 -5.88 8.75 14.47
CA ARG A 216 -7.09 8.13 15.03
C ARG A 216 -6.85 6.67 15.44
N ARG A 217 -6.10 5.93 14.65
CA ARG A 217 -5.74 4.53 14.93
C ARG A 217 -4.70 4.43 16.05
N ALA A 218 -3.65 5.24 16.02
CA ALA A 218 -2.52 5.14 16.96
C ALA A 218 -2.82 5.75 18.35
N GLU A 219 -3.49 6.90 18.40
CA GLU A 219 -3.61 7.73 19.58
C GLU A 219 -5.07 7.95 20.06
N GLY A 220 -6.04 7.57 19.22
CA GLY A 220 -7.46 7.64 19.56
C GLY A 220 -8.17 8.91 19.08
N PHE A 221 -9.47 9.03 19.46
CA PHE A 221 -10.37 10.06 18.92
C PHE A 221 -9.96 11.49 19.30
N ALA A 222 -9.58 11.71 20.54
CA ALA A 222 -9.28 13.07 21.03
C ALA A 222 -8.05 13.66 20.32
N ALA A 223 -6.97 12.89 20.18
CA ALA A 223 -5.76 13.31 19.47
C ALA A 223 -6.04 13.60 17.99
N ALA A 224 -6.77 12.72 17.32
CA ALA A 224 -7.15 12.91 15.92
C ALA A 224 -8.03 14.16 15.73
N ARG A 225 -8.97 14.42 16.65
CA ARG A 225 -9.83 15.62 16.61
C ARG A 225 -9.01 16.90 16.76
N MET A 226 -8.11 16.95 17.76
CA MET A 226 -7.21 18.09 17.94
C MET A 226 -6.32 18.32 16.72
N LEU A 227 -5.77 17.26 16.13
CA LEU A 227 -5.00 17.35 14.90
C LEU A 227 -5.83 17.89 13.73
N SER A 228 -7.05 17.37 13.57
CA SER A 228 -8.00 17.82 12.54
C SER A 228 -8.29 19.33 12.62
N ASP A 229 -8.58 19.83 13.80
CA ASP A 229 -8.88 21.25 14.02
C ASP A 229 -7.66 22.14 13.68
N ARG A 230 -6.46 21.71 14.09
CA ARG A 230 -5.22 22.43 13.76
C ARG A 230 -4.94 22.43 12.27
N LEU A 231 -5.01 21.27 11.61
CA LEU A 231 -4.76 21.14 10.17
C LEU A 231 -5.82 21.90 9.36
N ARG A 232 -7.09 21.93 9.81
CA ARG A 232 -8.14 22.71 9.16
C ARG A 232 -7.85 24.20 9.21
N GLN A 233 -7.38 24.71 10.35
CA GLN A 233 -6.96 26.10 10.46
C GLN A 233 -5.81 26.43 9.51
N GLN A 234 -4.76 25.59 9.47
CA GLN A 234 -3.62 25.80 8.57
C GLN A 234 -4.04 25.76 7.09
N LEU A 235 -4.93 24.82 6.74
CA LEU A 235 -5.42 24.66 5.37
C LEU A 235 -6.19 25.89 4.88
N GLU A 236 -6.97 26.55 5.74
CA GLU A 236 -7.73 27.76 5.38
C GLU A 236 -6.85 28.91 4.86
N TRP A 237 -5.60 29.00 5.34
CA TRP A 237 -4.64 30.03 4.94
C TRP A 237 -3.68 29.56 3.83
N SER A 238 -3.95 28.41 3.22
CA SER A 238 -3.12 27.87 2.14
C SER A 238 -3.45 28.51 0.80
N ARG A 239 -2.45 28.62 -0.07
CA ARG A 239 -2.64 29.03 -1.46
C ARG A 239 -3.57 28.10 -2.23
N ASP A 240 -3.65 26.82 -1.84
CA ASP A 240 -4.52 25.84 -2.49
C ASP A 240 -6.01 26.13 -2.24
N VAL A 241 -6.37 26.66 -1.06
CA VAL A 241 -7.76 27.13 -0.80
C VAL A 241 -8.08 28.37 -1.63
N ASP A 242 -7.17 29.34 -1.70
CA ASP A 242 -7.33 30.54 -2.54
C ASP A 242 -7.49 30.18 -4.02
N GLU A 243 -6.63 29.26 -4.52
CA GLU A 243 -6.71 28.74 -5.88
C GLU A 243 -8.04 28.03 -6.14
N SER A 244 -8.52 27.22 -5.20
CA SER A 244 -9.81 26.55 -5.30
C SER A 244 -10.95 27.55 -5.52
N MET A 245 -10.95 28.64 -4.74
CA MET A 245 -11.95 29.69 -4.85
C MET A 245 -11.84 30.47 -6.17
N ALA A 246 -10.61 30.77 -6.63
CA ALA A 246 -10.36 31.42 -7.90
C ALA A 246 -10.81 30.55 -9.09
N ALA A 247 -10.38 29.30 -9.12
CA ALA A 247 -10.73 28.34 -10.16
C ALA A 247 -12.24 28.14 -10.28
N HIS A 248 -12.95 28.05 -9.13
CA HIS A 248 -14.41 27.95 -9.11
C HIS A 248 -15.09 29.18 -9.75
N ARG A 249 -14.64 30.41 -9.39
CA ARG A 249 -15.20 31.65 -9.99
C ARG A 249 -14.94 31.75 -11.49
N GLU A 250 -13.79 31.24 -11.94
CA GLU A 250 -13.36 31.28 -13.33
C GLU A 250 -13.87 30.10 -14.18
N GLY A 251 -14.53 29.12 -13.56
CA GLY A 251 -15.06 27.93 -14.24
C GLY A 251 -13.98 27.01 -14.82
N ARG A 252 -12.78 26.99 -14.23
CA ARG A 252 -11.66 26.14 -14.65
C ARG A 252 -11.26 25.12 -13.58
N PRO A 253 -10.51 24.06 -13.94
CA PRO A 253 -9.89 23.16 -12.98
C PRO A 253 -8.86 23.89 -12.11
N PRO A 254 -8.77 23.60 -10.79
CA PRO A 254 -7.75 24.16 -9.90
C PRO A 254 -6.38 23.56 -10.18
N ARG A 255 -5.32 24.32 -9.84
CA ARG A 255 -3.92 23.90 -9.95
C ARG A 255 -3.26 23.96 -8.57
N PHE A 256 -3.42 22.90 -7.81
CA PHE A 256 -2.91 22.83 -6.45
C PHE A 256 -1.40 22.63 -6.40
N THR A 257 -0.73 23.32 -5.47
CA THR A 257 0.74 23.32 -5.30
C THR A 257 1.18 22.72 -3.97
N GLY A 258 0.26 22.51 -3.02
CA GLY A 258 0.58 22.01 -1.68
C GLY A 258 1.19 23.10 -0.77
N ARG A 259 0.85 24.35 -0.97
CA ARG A 259 1.41 25.50 -0.23
C ARG A 259 0.34 26.40 0.34
#